data_ffd3f80b06d8e4283a99140cc8a1920a
#
_entry.id   ffd3f80b06d8e4283a99140cc8a1920a
#
_cell.length_a   1.000
_cell.length_b   1.000
_cell.length_c   1.000
_cell.angle_alpha   90.00
_cell.angle_beta   90.00
_cell.angle_gamma   90.00
#
_symmetry.space_group_name_H-M   'P 1'
#
loop_
_entity.id
_entity.type
_entity.pdbx_description
1 polymer ?
#
loop_
_entity_poly.entity_id
_entity_poly.type
_entity_poly.pdbx_seq_one_letter_code
_entity_poly.pdbx_strand_id
1 'polypeptide(L)'
;MTSRFVADMDVKWDGNVGTMTEEFRYDCGATQSRRWVLTLGNDGSIKAEAPDVIGLGHGMQMGPTVKLNYRIKLPEDSGGHELDTVDWMYLVENGTIMNRSQFRKYGFKVAELVATMRPKAIERVAA
;
A
#
# COMPACT_ATOMS: atom_id res chain seq x y z
N MET A 1 12.85 -0.33 -16.89
CA MET A 1 12.26 1.02 -16.91
C MET A 1 11.96 1.44 -15.48
N THR A 2 12.40 2.62 -15.08
CA THR A 2 12.18 3.16 -13.74
C THR A 2 11.15 4.27 -13.80
N SER A 3 10.13 4.18 -12.96
CA SER A 3 9.13 5.23 -12.80
C SER A 3 9.19 5.80 -11.39
N ARG A 4 8.99 7.09 -11.25
CA ARG A 4 8.93 7.78 -9.96
C ARG A 4 7.54 8.33 -9.71
N PHE A 5 7.17 8.38 -8.45
CA PHE A 5 5.88 8.91 -8.06
C PHE A 5 5.94 9.61 -6.70
N VAL A 6 4.96 10.47 -6.48
CA VAL A 6 4.60 11.02 -5.18
C VAL A 6 3.16 10.64 -4.91
N ALA A 7 2.87 10.23 -3.69
CA ALA A 7 1.53 9.86 -3.30
C ALA A 7 1.11 10.59 -2.02
N ASP A 8 -0.14 10.99 -1.99
CA ASP A 8 -0.81 11.46 -0.77
C ASP A 8 -1.72 10.35 -0.27
N MET A 9 -1.65 10.09 1.04
CA MET A 9 -2.44 9.05 1.68
C MET A 9 -3.21 9.62 2.86
N ASP A 10 -4.46 9.19 2.99
CA ASP A 10 -5.32 9.55 4.11
C ASP A 10 -5.99 8.29 4.64
N VAL A 11 -5.99 8.11 5.95
CA VAL A 11 -6.59 6.94 6.61
C VAL A 11 -7.65 7.40 7.60
N LYS A 12 -8.83 6.85 7.50
CA LYS A 12 -9.91 7.06 8.46
C LYS A 12 -10.27 5.75 9.12
N TRP A 13 -10.31 5.74 10.44
CA TRP A 13 -10.60 4.57 11.24
C TRP A 13 -12.02 4.60 11.78
N ASP A 14 -12.69 3.45 11.68
CA ASP A 14 -13.95 3.15 12.37
C ASP A 14 -13.74 1.83 13.13
N GLY A 15 -13.48 1.93 14.41
CA GLY A 15 -13.07 0.78 15.21
C GLY A 15 -11.79 0.15 14.66
N ASN A 16 -11.85 -1.11 14.29
CA ASN A 16 -10.73 -1.86 13.71
C ASN A 16 -10.69 -1.85 12.18
N VAL A 17 -11.55 -1.08 11.54
CA VAL A 17 -11.61 -0.96 10.09
C VAL A 17 -11.06 0.40 9.66
N GLY A 18 -9.99 0.39 8.87
CA GLY A 18 -9.38 1.59 8.30
C GLY A 18 -9.67 1.68 6.81
N THR A 19 -10.09 2.86 6.37
CA THR A 19 -10.22 3.17 4.95
C THR A 19 -9.10 4.10 4.57
N MET A 20 -8.21 3.64 3.68
CA MET A 20 -7.06 4.40 3.20
C MET A 20 -7.27 4.78 1.76
N THR A 21 -7.23 6.08 1.49
CA THR A 21 -7.25 6.62 0.13
C THR A 21 -5.85 7.06 -0.24
N GLU A 22 -5.41 6.67 -1.44
CA GLU A 22 -4.11 7.01 -1.98
C GLU A 22 -4.28 7.72 -3.30
N GLU A 23 -3.59 8.84 -3.47
CA GLU A 23 -3.54 9.56 -4.74
C GLU A 23 -2.10 9.64 -5.21
N PHE A 24 -1.83 9.03 -6.35
CA PHE A 24 -0.51 8.92 -6.94
C PHE A 24 -0.34 9.93 -8.07
N ARG A 25 0.83 10.56 -8.10
CA ARG A 25 1.27 11.40 -9.20
C ARG A 25 2.61 10.89 -9.70
N TYR A 26 2.63 10.47 -10.95
CA TYR A 26 3.83 9.93 -11.58
C TYR A 26 4.61 11.03 -12.30
N ASP A 27 5.92 10.80 -12.48
CA ASP A 27 6.82 11.75 -13.14
C ASP A 27 6.45 12.00 -14.62
N CYS A 28 5.73 11.08 -15.25
CA CYS A 28 5.20 11.26 -16.61
C CYS A 28 3.93 12.12 -16.67
N GLY A 29 3.41 12.61 -15.54
CA GLY A 29 2.18 13.39 -15.46
C GLY A 29 0.91 12.58 -15.25
N ALA A 30 0.98 11.25 -15.32
CA ALA A 30 -0.16 10.39 -15.04
C ALA A 30 -0.55 10.44 -13.56
N THR A 31 -1.84 10.29 -13.29
CA THR A 31 -2.38 10.21 -11.93
C THR A 31 -3.17 8.91 -11.74
N GLN A 32 -3.21 8.44 -10.50
CA GLN A 32 -3.97 7.26 -10.14
C GLN A 32 -4.51 7.43 -8.73
N SER A 33 -5.73 7.00 -8.49
CA SER A 33 -6.33 6.93 -7.16
C SER A 33 -6.56 5.48 -6.79
N ARG A 34 -6.35 5.17 -5.50
CA ARG A 34 -6.54 3.82 -4.98
C ARG A 34 -7.14 3.90 -3.59
N ARG A 35 -7.99 2.94 -3.28
CA ARG A 35 -8.66 2.87 -1.98
C ARG A 35 -8.51 1.48 -1.39
N TRP A 36 -8.00 1.42 -0.18
CA TRP A 36 -7.90 0.21 0.61
C TRP A 36 -8.88 0.22 1.76
N VAL A 37 -9.42 -0.94 2.06
CA VAL A 37 -10.12 -1.20 3.32
C VAL A 37 -9.31 -2.23 4.09
N LEU A 38 -8.86 -1.85 5.28
CA LEU A 38 -8.00 -2.67 6.13
C LEU A 38 -8.80 -3.05 7.38
N THR A 39 -8.85 -4.33 7.68
CA THR A 39 -9.49 -4.85 8.91
C THR A 39 -8.42 -5.46 9.79
N LEU A 40 -8.26 -4.94 11.00
CA LEU A 40 -7.26 -5.38 11.95
C LEU A 40 -7.85 -6.40 12.92
N GLY A 41 -7.16 -7.52 13.10
CA GLY A 41 -7.49 -8.49 14.12
C GLY A 41 -6.75 -8.22 15.43
N ASN A 42 -7.22 -8.82 16.53
CA ASN A 42 -6.61 -8.65 17.85
C ASN A 42 -5.25 -9.35 17.98
N ASP A 43 -4.95 -10.27 17.09
CA ASP A 43 -3.72 -11.07 17.05
C ASP A 43 -2.63 -10.49 16.15
N GLY A 44 -2.83 -9.27 15.64
CA GLY A 44 -1.93 -8.65 14.67
C GLY A 44 -2.24 -9.00 13.22
N SER A 45 -3.27 -9.82 12.96
CA SER A 45 -3.68 -10.14 11.60
C SER A 45 -4.31 -8.95 10.89
N ILE A 46 -4.15 -8.90 9.57
CA ILE A 46 -4.69 -7.82 8.73
C ILE A 46 -5.38 -8.46 7.53
N LYS A 47 -6.61 -8.02 7.26
CA LYS A 47 -7.30 -8.29 6.01
C LYS A 47 -7.35 -7.02 5.19
N ALA A 48 -7.06 -7.11 3.91
CA ALA A 48 -6.99 -5.95 3.03
C ALA A 48 -7.82 -6.17 1.78
N GLU A 49 -8.60 -5.16 1.42
CA GLU A 49 -9.43 -5.15 0.22
C GLU A 49 -9.15 -3.88 -0.59
N ALA A 50 -9.09 -4.02 -1.90
CA ALA A 50 -9.01 -2.90 -2.83
C ALA A 50 -9.66 -3.31 -4.16
N PRO A 51 -10.09 -2.34 -5.00
CA PRO A 51 -10.78 -2.69 -6.25
C PRO A 51 -9.94 -3.54 -7.22
N ASP A 52 -8.63 -3.39 -7.20
CA ASP A 52 -7.70 -4.14 -8.05
C ASP A 52 -7.15 -5.41 -7.39
N VAL A 53 -7.53 -5.68 -6.14
CA VAL A 53 -7.14 -6.90 -5.43
C VAL A 53 -8.17 -7.99 -5.66
N ILE A 54 -7.68 -9.17 -6.06
CA ILE A 54 -8.51 -10.35 -6.28
C ILE A 54 -8.72 -11.05 -4.93
N GLY A 55 -9.97 -11.11 -4.48
CA GLY A 55 -10.29 -11.66 -3.16
C GLY A 55 -9.77 -10.79 -2.03
N LEU A 56 -9.30 -11.42 -0.96
CA LEU A 56 -8.75 -10.74 0.20
C LEU A 56 -7.23 -10.81 0.22
N GLY A 57 -6.58 -9.70 0.55
CA GLY A 57 -5.20 -9.70 0.99
C GLY A 57 -5.11 -10.07 2.47
N HIS A 58 -4.04 -10.74 2.84
CA HIS A 58 -3.77 -11.17 4.21
C HIS A 58 -2.40 -10.71 4.65
N GLY A 59 -2.33 -10.20 5.86
CA GLY A 59 -1.07 -9.74 6.42
C GLY A 59 -0.98 -9.93 7.91
N MET A 60 0.18 -9.55 8.44
CA MET A 60 0.49 -9.67 9.85
C MET A 60 1.35 -8.49 10.27
N GLN A 61 1.04 -7.93 11.43
CA GLN A 61 1.89 -6.99 12.12
C GLN A 61 2.75 -7.73 13.15
N MET A 62 4.04 -7.49 13.12
CA MET A 62 5.01 -8.02 14.08
C MET A 62 5.92 -6.88 14.53
N GLY A 63 5.63 -6.29 15.70
CA GLY A 63 6.36 -5.12 16.17
C GLY A 63 6.31 -3.98 15.15
N PRO A 64 7.47 -3.42 14.73
CA PRO A 64 7.49 -2.31 13.78
C PRO A 64 7.32 -2.73 12.32
N THR A 65 7.02 -4.00 12.06
CA THR A 65 6.95 -4.56 10.71
C THR A 65 5.54 -5.01 10.37
N VAL A 66 5.10 -4.69 9.16
CA VAL A 66 3.88 -5.23 8.56
C VAL A 66 4.26 -5.93 7.27
N LYS A 67 3.77 -7.15 7.10
CA LYS A 67 3.87 -7.90 5.84
C LYS A 67 2.47 -8.17 5.34
N LEU A 68 2.22 -7.85 4.07
CA LEU A 68 0.91 -8.04 3.45
C LEU A 68 1.08 -8.81 2.14
N ASN A 69 0.29 -9.85 1.96
CA ASN A 69 0.26 -10.67 0.74
C ASN A 69 -1.09 -10.51 0.06
N TYR A 70 -1.07 -10.23 -1.24
CA TYR A 70 -2.29 -10.10 -2.03
C TYR A 70 -2.01 -10.37 -3.50
N ARG A 71 -3.09 -10.55 -4.27
CA ARG A 71 -3.03 -10.70 -5.70
C ARG A 71 -3.73 -9.53 -6.36
N ILE A 72 -3.04 -8.85 -7.27
CA ILE A 72 -3.62 -7.73 -8.02
C ILE A 72 -3.87 -8.11 -9.47
N LYS A 73 -4.87 -7.45 -10.06
CA LYS A 73 -5.11 -7.48 -11.50
C LYS A 73 -4.81 -6.10 -12.07
N LEU A 74 -3.87 -6.05 -13.01
CA LEU A 74 -3.56 -4.82 -13.72
C LEU A 74 -4.69 -4.46 -14.69
N PRO A 75 -4.87 -3.15 -15.00
CA PRO A 75 -5.84 -2.73 -16.02
C PRO A 75 -5.59 -3.39 -17.37
N GLU A 76 -6.64 -3.55 -18.16
CA GLU A 76 -6.54 -4.18 -19.49
C GLU A 76 -5.59 -3.41 -20.42
N ASP A 77 -5.54 -2.09 -20.31
CA ASP A 77 -4.60 -1.26 -21.07
C ASP A 77 -3.13 -1.45 -20.66
N SER A 78 -2.90 -2.05 -19.50
CA SER A 78 -1.57 -2.46 -19.00
C SER A 78 -1.36 -3.97 -19.12
N GLY A 79 -2.17 -4.66 -19.92
CA GLY A 79 -2.06 -6.08 -20.21
C GLY A 79 -2.94 -7.01 -19.39
N GLY A 80 -3.72 -6.51 -18.43
CA GLY A 80 -4.63 -7.32 -17.62
C GLY A 80 -3.97 -8.42 -16.79
N HIS A 81 -2.67 -8.31 -16.55
CA HIS A 81 -1.91 -9.33 -15.81
C HIS A 81 -2.34 -9.43 -14.35
N GLU A 82 -2.38 -10.66 -13.84
CA GLU A 82 -2.55 -10.93 -12.42
C GLU A 82 -1.18 -11.18 -11.80
N LEU A 83 -0.88 -10.45 -10.72
CA LEU A 83 0.43 -10.51 -10.06
C LEU A 83 0.27 -10.84 -8.59
N ASP A 84 1.09 -11.76 -8.10
CA ASP A 84 1.23 -12.00 -6.67
C ASP A 84 2.12 -10.92 -6.08
N THR A 85 1.64 -10.28 -5.02
CA THR A 85 2.31 -9.14 -4.42
C THR A 85 2.60 -9.40 -2.96
N VAL A 86 3.80 -9.04 -2.55
CA VAL A 86 4.21 -9.00 -1.14
C VAL A 86 4.65 -7.59 -0.83
N ASP A 87 4.00 -6.97 0.16
CA ASP A 87 4.36 -5.68 0.70
C ASP A 87 5.01 -5.85 2.06
N TRP A 88 6.15 -5.22 2.26
CA TRP A 88 6.74 -5.02 3.58
C TRP A 88 6.70 -3.55 3.93
N MET A 89 6.31 -3.26 5.17
CA MET A 89 6.33 -1.91 5.73
C MET A 89 7.08 -1.95 7.06
N TYR A 90 8.06 -1.06 7.19
CA TYR A 90 8.92 -0.99 8.38
C TYR A 90 8.80 0.40 8.97
N LEU A 91 8.31 0.48 10.22
CA LEU A 91 8.32 1.72 10.97
C LEU A 91 9.74 1.98 11.46
N VAL A 92 10.33 3.06 10.99
CA VAL A 92 11.65 3.52 11.40
C VAL A 92 11.52 4.82 12.22
N GLU A 93 12.63 5.51 12.46
CA GLU A 93 12.63 6.71 13.29
C GLU A 93 11.73 7.83 12.75
N ASN A 94 11.21 8.67 13.65
CA ASN A 94 10.41 9.87 13.34
C ASN A 94 9.08 9.59 12.62
N GLY A 95 8.49 8.43 12.86
CA GLY A 95 7.23 8.05 12.23
C GLY A 95 7.34 7.76 10.74
N THR A 96 8.54 7.67 10.21
CA THR A 96 8.77 7.31 8.81
C THR A 96 8.53 5.82 8.61
N ILE A 97 7.86 5.47 7.53
CA ILE A 97 7.64 4.08 7.12
C ILE A 97 8.38 3.83 5.81
N MET A 98 9.19 2.78 5.80
CA MET A 98 9.82 2.28 4.58
C MET A 98 8.94 1.17 4.01
N ASN A 99 8.53 1.30 2.77
CA ASN A 99 7.73 0.32 2.08
C ASN A 99 8.51 -0.31 0.94
N ARG A 100 8.43 -1.62 0.86
CA ARG A 100 8.97 -2.40 -0.25
C ARG A 100 7.90 -3.36 -0.74
N SER A 101 7.65 -3.35 -2.03
CA SER A 101 6.70 -4.26 -2.66
C SER A 101 7.40 -5.05 -3.74
N GLN A 102 7.13 -6.36 -3.80
CA GLN A 102 7.57 -7.22 -4.88
C GLN A 102 6.37 -7.78 -5.61
N PHE A 103 6.40 -7.70 -6.93
CA PHE A 103 5.36 -8.21 -7.81
C PHE A 103 5.91 -9.43 -8.54
N ARG A 104 5.19 -10.55 -8.46
CA ARG A 104 5.62 -11.82 -9.04
C ARG A 104 4.55 -12.38 -9.97
N LYS A 105 5.01 -13.02 -11.04
CA LYS A 105 4.17 -13.77 -11.96
C LYS A 105 4.81 -15.13 -12.20
N TYR A 106 4.04 -16.21 -11.97
CA TYR A 106 4.53 -17.58 -12.06
C TYR A 106 5.81 -17.81 -11.23
N GLY A 107 5.88 -17.20 -10.05
CA GLY A 107 7.03 -17.31 -9.15
C GLY A 107 8.23 -16.42 -9.48
N PHE A 108 8.23 -15.73 -10.62
CA PHE A 108 9.32 -14.82 -11.00
C PHE A 108 9.01 -13.39 -10.61
N LYS A 109 10.00 -12.71 -10.04
CA LYS A 109 9.87 -11.27 -9.74
C LYS A 109 9.89 -10.48 -11.05
N VAL A 110 8.78 -9.77 -11.35
CA VAL A 110 8.63 -8.98 -12.57
C VAL A 110 8.74 -7.48 -12.32
N ALA A 111 8.55 -7.04 -11.06
CA ALA A 111 8.67 -5.63 -10.68
C ALA A 111 8.94 -5.49 -9.19
N GLU A 112 9.45 -4.35 -8.80
CA GLU A 112 9.69 -3.98 -7.41
C GLU A 112 9.38 -2.50 -7.21
N LEU A 113 8.81 -2.17 -6.05
CA LEU A 113 8.54 -0.81 -5.64
C LEU A 113 9.20 -0.56 -4.30
N VAL A 114 9.83 0.61 -4.16
CA VAL A 114 10.34 1.10 -2.88
C VAL A 114 9.79 2.49 -2.66
N ALA A 115 9.20 2.73 -1.50
CA ALA A 115 8.65 4.03 -1.15
C ALA A 115 8.99 4.39 0.29
N THR A 116 9.15 5.67 0.54
CA THR A 116 9.28 6.23 1.89
C THR A 116 8.01 7.01 2.19
N MET A 117 7.36 6.70 3.31
CA MET A 117 6.15 7.37 3.75
C MET A 117 6.44 8.19 4.99
N ARG A 118 5.96 9.43 5.00
CA ARG A 118 6.12 10.35 6.13
C ARG A 118 4.78 10.93 6.52
N PRO A 119 4.49 11.10 7.83
CA PRO A 119 3.31 11.82 8.25
C PRO A 119 3.33 13.25 7.68
N LYS A 120 2.18 13.73 7.24
CA LYS A 120 2.05 15.13 6.85
C LYS A 120 2.21 16.01 8.08
N ALA A 121 2.87 17.16 7.90
CA ALA A 121 2.93 18.16 8.94
C ALA A 121 1.51 18.59 9.32
N ILE A 122 1.17 18.47 10.60
CA ILE A 122 -0.10 18.96 11.12
C ILE A 122 0.07 20.47 11.29
N GLU A 123 -0.74 21.27 10.55
CA GLU A 123 -0.85 22.68 10.85
C GLU A 123 -1.46 22.84 12.24
N ARG A 124 -0.67 23.33 13.16
CA ARG A 124 -1.22 23.73 14.46
C ARG A 124 -1.95 25.03 14.24
N VAL A 125 -3.27 24.98 14.36
CA VAL A 125 -4.04 26.19 14.54
C VAL A 125 -3.58 26.78 15.87
N ALA A 126 -3.00 27.97 15.83
CA ALA A 126 -2.65 28.70 17.03
C ALA A 126 -3.91 28.88 17.88
N ALA A 127 -3.90 28.33 19.07
CA ALA A 127 -5.01 28.51 19.99
C ALA A 127 -5.08 29.95 20.48
#